data_17bd5477e7c0b9684ccbcf06b3364e44
#
_entry.id   17bd5477e7c0b9684ccbcf06b3364e44
#
_cell.length_a   1.000
_cell.length_b   1.000
_cell.length_c   1.000
_cell.angle_alpha   90.00
_cell.angle_beta   90.00
_cell.angle_gamma   90.00
#
_symmetry.space_group_name_H-M   'P 1'
#
loop_
_entity.id
_entity.type
_entity.pdbx_description
1 polymer ?
#
loop_
_entity_poly.entity_id
_entity_poly.type
_entity_poly.pdbx_seq_one_letter_code
_entity_poly.pdbx_strand_id
1 'polypeptide(L)'
;MNEELSKNKGLFFIIPAAGNSTRFKQGDKIFENIDYEHNANVLQSVIYLAISIGIVKKVIVGYNKNSKQAQDTRSVHSISPSDEITDEELIKKLKKVDFVEGGSSRQETVLNCLKYLKNENKDIGDDWVIIHDAARPCLLAYDILEFINKTLDSNKSSIMALPLADTLKKVNEDKIIEKTISRDSLWVAQTPQMFKFNTVFDSLKFCNENKLKITDESQAIELNGHKCRVHFGRPYNIKITHEMDMTLAKCIFNHLERYILEDIEFNINEDQI
;
A
#
# COMPACT_ATOMS: atom_id res chain seq x y z
N MET A 1 -4.68 17.82 -12.83
CA MET A 1 -3.42 17.66 -12.06
C MET A 1 -3.32 18.88 -11.16
N ASN A 2 -3.44 18.67 -9.86
CA ASN A 2 -3.65 19.76 -8.90
C ASN A 2 -2.42 20.67 -8.81
N GLU A 3 -2.60 22.00 -8.84
CA GLU A 3 -1.52 23.00 -8.77
C GLU A 3 -0.62 22.86 -7.50
N GLU A 4 -1.08 22.17 -6.45
CA GLU A 4 -0.32 21.95 -5.23
C GLU A 4 0.87 21.00 -5.39
N LEU A 5 0.80 19.99 -6.27
CA LEU A 5 1.97 19.14 -6.60
C LEU A 5 2.91 19.83 -7.59
N SER A 6 2.44 20.85 -8.34
CA SER A 6 3.27 21.65 -9.24
C SER A 6 4.20 22.62 -8.50
N LYS A 7 3.97 22.88 -7.21
CA LYS A 7 4.77 23.78 -6.36
C LYS A 7 5.74 23.01 -5.46
N ASN A 8 6.70 22.30 -6.02
CA ASN A 8 7.86 21.70 -5.31
C ASN A 8 7.59 20.65 -4.22
N LYS A 9 6.36 20.13 -4.03
CA LYS A 9 6.11 19.07 -3.06
C LYS A 9 6.35 17.68 -3.65
N GLY A 10 7.03 16.81 -2.90
CA GLY A 10 7.29 15.42 -3.26
C GLY A 10 6.14 14.52 -2.85
N LEU A 11 5.96 13.42 -3.59
CA LEU A 11 5.12 12.31 -3.21
C LEU A 11 5.99 11.04 -3.16
N PHE A 12 6.01 10.39 -2.01
CA PHE A 12 6.75 9.17 -1.74
C PHE A 12 5.80 8.01 -1.46
N PHE A 13 6.20 6.81 -1.84
CA PHE A 13 5.39 5.61 -1.65
C PHE A 13 6.15 4.60 -0.79
N ILE A 14 5.57 4.15 0.34
CA ILE A 14 6.16 3.18 1.26
C ILE A 14 5.37 1.88 1.21
N ILE A 15 6.09 0.77 1.01
CA ILE A 15 5.56 -0.58 1.01
C ILE A 15 6.19 -1.36 2.18
N PRO A 16 5.51 -1.52 3.33
CA PRO A 16 6.02 -2.34 4.43
C PRO A 16 5.90 -3.83 4.08
N ALA A 17 7.02 -4.47 3.82
CA ALA A 17 7.16 -5.86 3.39
C ALA A 17 8.05 -6.72 4.31
N ALA A 18 8.35 -6.26 5.55
CA ALA A 18 9.23 -6.99 6.48
C ALA A 18 8.50 -7.97 7.41
N GLY A 19 7.16 -8.09 7.30
CA GLY A 19 6.36 -8.94 8.17
C GLY A 19 6.57 -10.42 7.90
N ASN A 20 6.68 -11.23 8.97
CA ASN A 20 6.62 -12.69 8.86
C ASN A 20 5.15 -13.11 8.71
N SER A 21 4.81 -13.81 7.64
CA SER A 21 3.44 -14.27 7.31
C SER A 21 2.95 -15.39 8.23
N THR A 22 2.91 -15.17 9.54
CA THR A 22 2.67 -16.20 10.58
C THR A 22 1.32 -16.94 10.44
N ARG A 23 0.35 -16.35 9.75
CA ARG A 23 -0.98 -16.92 9.50
C ARG A 23 -1.11 -17.62 8.14
N PHE A 24 -0.06 -17.57 7.32
CA PHE A 24 0.00 -18.19 6.01
C PHE A 24 0.91 -19.42 6.09
N LYS A 25 0.38 -20.62 5.82
CA LYS A 25 1.09 -21.89 6.06
C LYS A 25 2.12 -22.25 5.00
N GLN A 26 1.99 -21.73 3.79
CA GLN A 26 2.80 -22.07 2.62
C GLN A 26 4.05 -21.20 2.44
N GLY A 27 4.47 -20.45 3.45
CA GLY A 27 5.63 -19.55 3.37
C GLY A 27 5.29 -18.07 3.51
N ASP A 28 6.02 -17.20 2.83
CA ASP A 28 5.70 -15.77 2.87
C ASP A 28 4.83 -15.36 1.67
N LYS A 29 3.56 -15.08 1.95
CA LYS A 29 2.51 -14.77 0.96
C LYS A 29 2.86 -13.68 -0.04
N ILE A 30 3.75 -12.75 0.31
CA ILE A 30 4.13 -11.65 -0.60
C ILE A 30 5.05 -12.10 -1.73
N PHE A 31 5.63 -13.30 -1.62
CA PHE A 31 6.45 -13.91 -2.66
C PHE A 31 5.71 -15.01 -3.45
N GLU A 32 4.44 -15.26 -3.14
CA GLU A 32 3.59 -16.14 -3.95
C GLU A 32 3.23 -15.46 -5.26
N ASN A 33 3.23 -16.24 -6.35
CA ASN A 33 2.83 -15.76 -7.67
C ASN A 33 1.34 -15.38 -7.66
N ILE A 34 1.00 -14.20 -8.16
CA ILE A 34 -0.38 -13.71 -8.30
C ILE A 34 -0.75 -13.49 -9.76
N ASP A 35 0.20 -13.06 -10.56
CA ASP A 35 0.06 -12.79 -11.99
C ASP A 35 0.65 -13.98 -12.76
N TYR A 36 -0.23 -14.78 -13.39
CA TYR A 36 0.19 -15.94 -14.15
C TYR A 36 0.75 -15.59 -15.53
N GLU A 37 0.32 -14.49 -16.10
CA GLU A 37 0.73 -14.06 -17.43
C GLU A 37 2.15 -13.50 -17.41
N HIS A 38 2.46 -12.64 -16.42
CA HIS A 38 3.77 -12.00 -16.30
C HIS A 38 4.66 -12.63 -15.22
N ASN A 39 4.22 -13.71 -14.60
CA ASN A 39 4.94 -14.44 -13.55
C ASN A 39 5.39 -13.54 -12.36
N ALA A 40 4.59 -12.52 -12.03
CA ALA A 40 4.90 -11.62 -10.94
C ALA A 40 4.32 -12.11 -9.60
N ASN A 41 5.10 -11.95 -8.52
CA ASN A 41 4.61 -12.21 -7.18
C ASN A 41 3.85 -11.00 -6.60
N VAL A 42 3.18 -11.22 -5.47
CA VAL A 42 2.36 -10.19 -4.80
C VAL A 42 3.16 -8.89 -4.52
N LEU A 43 4.40 -9.00 -4.03
CA LEU A 43 5.23 -7.81 -3.75
C LEU A 43 5.61 -7.08 -5.04
N GLN A 44 6.00 -7.82 -6.07
CA GLN A 44 6.33 -7.25 -7.39
C GLN A 44 5.14 -6.50 -7.97
N SER A 45 3.93 -7.09 -7.93
CA SER A 45 2.71 -6.43 -8.43
C SER A 45 2.43 -5.10 -7.71
N VAL A 46 2.63 -5.03 -6.38
CA VAL A 46 2.47 -3.77 -5.62
C VAL A 46 3.58 -2.76 -5.95
N ILE A 47 4.82 -3.21 -6.20
CA ILE A 47 5.91 -2.32 -6.64
C ILE A 47 5.59 -1.76 -8.03
N TYR A 48 5.16 -2.60 -8.98
CA TYR A 48 4.76 -2.14 -10.32
C TYR A 48 3.63 -1.12 -10.27
N LEU A 49 2.61 -1.39 -9.45
CA LEU A 49 1.53 -0.43 -9.20
C LEU A 49 2.07 0.92 -8.69
N ALA A 50 2.99 0.90 -7.73
CA ALA A 50 3.56 2.13 -7.17
C ALA A 50 4.40 2.94 -8.18
N ILE A 51 5.23 2.28 -9.00
CA ILE A 51 6.07 2.95 -10.02
C ILE A 51 5.29 3.37 -11.27
N SER A 52 4.11 2.80 -11.53
CA SER A 52 3.22 3.23 -12.62
C SER A 52 2.59 4.59 -12.33
N ILE A 53 2.51 5.01 -11.08
CA ILE A 53 2.01 6.33 -10.68
C ILE A 53 3.08 7.38 -10.96
N GLY A 54 2.99 8.04 -12.10
CA GLY A 54 4.03 8.92 -12.64
C GLY A 54 4.50 10.04 -11.69
N ILE A 55 3.59 10.54 -10.82
CA ILE A 55 3.86 11.61 -9.85
C ILE A 55 4.65 11.15 -8.61
N VAL A 56 4.80 9.83 -8.39
CA VAL A 56 5.60 9.28 -7.30
C VAL A 56 7.08 9.51 -7.61
N LYS A 57 7.77 10.22 -6.73
CA LYS A 57 9.20 10.51 -6.84
C LYS A 57 10.06 9.30 -6.51
N LYS A 58 9.70 8.57 -5.45
CA LYS A 58 10.45 7.41 -4.97
C LYS A 58 9.53 6.40 -4.26
N VAL A 59 9.82 5.13 -4.42
CA VAL A 59 9.17 4.01 -3.75
C VAL A 59 10.14 3.39 -2.76
N ILE A 60 9.75 3.23 -1.50
CA ILE A 60 10.57 2.65 -0.45
C ILE A 60 9.94 1.32 -0.01
N VAL A 61 10.67 0.24 -0.17
CA VAL A 61 10.26 -1.10 0.25
C VAL A 61 10.96 -1.46 1.55
N GLY A 62 10.20 -1.57 2.64
CA GLY A 62 10.72 -2.04 3.92
C GLY A 62 10.76 -3.57 3.95
N TYR A 63 11.93 -4.20 3.87
CA TYR A 63 12.09 -5.63 3.71
C TYR A 63 12.67 -6.31 4.95
N ASN A 64 12.47 -7.64 5.07
CA ASN A 64 13.08 -8.45 6.11
C ASN A 64 14.48 -8.93 5.65
N LYS A 65 15.54 -8.44 6.31
CA LYS A 65 16.94 -8.79 5.98
C LYS A 65 17.25 -10.29 6.10
N ASN A 66 16.50 -11.02 6.91
CA ASN A 66 16.69 -12.45 7.14
C ASN A 66 15.94 -13.32 6.12
N SER A 67 15.11 -12.72 5.26
CA SER A 67 14.40 -13.43 4.19
C SER A 67 15.28 -13.50 2.94
N LYS A 68 15.64 -14.74 2.52
CA LYS A 68 16.37 -14.94 1.27
C LYS A 68 15.58 -14.43 0.08
N GLN A 69 14.27 -14.70 0.03
CA GLN A 69 13.38 -14.22 -1.05
C GLN A 69 13.35 -12.70 -1.15
N ALA A 70 13.36 -12.00 0.02
CA ALA A 70 13.43 -10.54 0.04
C ALA A 70 14.79 -10.04 -0.46
N GLN A 71 15.89 -10.76 -0.18
CA GLN A 71 17.21 -10.42 -0.69
C GLN A 71 17.30 -10.61 -2.21
N ASP A 72 16.73 -11.69 -2.71
CA ASP A 72 16.69 -12.01 -4.16
C ASP A 72 15.84 -10.96 -4.91
N THR A 73 14.73 -10.49 -4.32
CA THR A 73 13.84 -9.47 -4.91
C THR A 73 14.49 -8.05 -4.98
N ARG A 74 15.61 -7.82 -4.32
CA ARG A 74 16.30 -6.50 -4.30
C ARG A 74 17.04 -6.19 -5.61
N SER A 75 17.32 -7.16 -6.45
CA SER A 75 17.93 -6.90 -7.76
C SER A 75 16.87 -6.34 -8.73
N VAL A 76 17.26 -5.40 -9.58
CA VAL A 76 16.37 -4.82 -10.61
C VAL A 76 15.83 -5.92 -11.53
N HIS A 77 16.63 -6.95 -11.83
CA HIS A 77 16.23 -8.07 -12.68
C HIS A 77 15.19 -8.98 -12.02
N SER A 78 15.23 -9.15 -10.70
CA SER A 78 14.23 -9.97 -9.98
C SER A 78 12.89 -9.25 -9.77
N ILE A 79 12.82 -7.94 -10.04
CA ILE A 79 11.55 -7.19 -10.01
C ILE A 79 10.82 -7.31 -11.36
N SER A 80 11.53 -7.59 -12.46
CA SER A 80 10.88 -7.80 -13.76
C SER A 80 10.28 -9.19 -13.90
N PRO A 81 9.06 -9.31 -14.44
CA PRO A 81 8.45 -10.60 -14.75
C PRO A 81 9.12 -11.33 -15.92
N SER A 82 9.89 -10.65 -16.77
CA SER A 82 10.60 -11.23 -17.90
C SER A 82 12.12 -11.18 -17.70
N ASP A 83 12.82 -12.25 -18.10
CA ASP A 83 14.28 -12.34 -18.02
C ASP A 83 15.02 -11.34 -18.93
N GLU A 84 14.29 -10.71 -19.86
CA GLU A 84 14.79 -9.68 -20.78
C GLU A 84 14.04 -8.36 -20.59
N ILE A 85 14.52 -7.50 -19.68
CA ILE A 85 14.06 -6.12 -19.61
C ILE A 85 14.75 -5.35 -20.75
N THR A 86 14.05 -5.19 -21.86
CA THR A 86 14.48 -4.34 -22.99
C THR A 86 13.85 -2.94 -22.93
N ASP A 87 12.86 -2.70 -22.05
CA ASP A 87 12.15 -1.44 -21.92
C ASP A 87 12.94 -0.46 -21.04
N GLU A 88 13.61 0.51 -21.69
CA GLU A 88 14.35 1.59 -21.02
C GLU A 88 13.49 2.40 -20.04
N GLU A 89 12.19 2.54 -20.33
CA GLU A 89 11.26 3.28 -19.48
C GLU A 89 11.00 2.51 -18.16
N LEU A 90 10.82 1.20 -18.24
CA LEU A 90 10.66 0.34 -17.06
C LEU A 90 11.92 0.36 -16.20
N ILE A 91 13.11 0.23 -16.81
CA ILE A 91 14.39 0.33 -16.10
C ILE A 91 14.52 1.67 -15.38
N LYS A 92 14.11 2.78 -16.03
CA LYS A 92 14.11 4.10 -15.42
C LYS A 92 13.16 4.21 -14.25
N LYS A 93 11.96 3.61 -14.35
CA LYS A 93 10.98 3.55 -13.25
C LYS A 93 11.49 2.73 -12.07
N LEU A 94 12.13 1.59 -12.33
CA LEU A 94 12.70 0.72 -11.29
C LEU A 94 13.84 1.39 -10.50
N LYS A 95 14.59 2.31 -11.10
CA LYS A 95 15.60 3.13 -10.39
C LYS A 95 15.01 4.04 -9.29
N LYS A 96 13.69 4.22 -9.27
CA LYS A 96 13.00 4.94 -8.18
C LYS A 96 12.73 4.07 -6.95
N VAL A 97 13.06 2.77 -6.98
CA VAL A 97 12.76 1.83 -5.90
C VAL A 97 13.99 1.65 -5.02
N ASP A 98 13.87 2.00 -3.74
CA ASP A 98 14.88 1.73 -2.73
C ASP A 98 14.38 0.68 -1.74
N PHE A 99 15.29 -0.19 -1.31
CA PHE A 99 15.02 -1.21 -0.31
C PHE A 99 15.69 -0.83 1.02
N VAL A 100 14.89 -0.77 2.08
CA VAL A 100 15.30 -0.38 3.42
C VAL A 100 15.05 -1.54 4.39
N GLU A 101 16.00 -1.80 5.28
CA GLU A 101 15.83 -2.81 6.32
C GLU A 101 14.64 -2.45 7.21
N GLY A 102 13.64 -3.32 7.25
CA GLY A 102 12.48 -3.17 8.12
C GLY A 102 12.80 -3.42 9.58
N GLY A 103 11.76 -3.38 10.41
CA GLY A 103 11.85 -3.63 11.83
C GLY A 103 11.18 -4.94 12.24
N SER A 104 11.08 -5.16 13.56
CA SER A 104 10.43 -6.33 14.15
C SER A 104 8.90 -6.31 14.02
N SER A 105 8.33 -5.17 13.66
CA SER A 105 6.90 -4.97 13.46
C SER A 105 6.64 -4.13 12.20
N ARG A 106 5.36 -4.12 11.73
CA ARG A 106 4.92 -3.25 10.62
C ARG A 106 5.14 -1.77 10.98
N GLN A 107 4.80 -1.37 12.20
CA GLN A 107 5.01 -0.01 12.73
C GLN A 107 6.48 0.40 12.65
N GLU A 108 7.38 -0.45 13.13
CA GLU A 108 8.82 -0.19 13.10
C GLU A 108 9.37 -0.16 11.67
N THR A 109 8.88 -1.03 10.79
CA THR A 109 9.25 -1.07 9.38
C THR A 109 8.92 0.27 8.70
N VAL A 110 7.70 0.79 8.89
CA VAL A 110 7.31 2.08 8.32
C VAL A 110 8.15 3.22 8.89
N LEU A 111 8.39 3.21 10.20
CA LEU A 111 9.25 4.23 10.84
C LEU A 111 10.68 4.20 10.29
N ASN A 112 11.25 3.03 10.01
CA ASN A 112 12.58 2.91 9.41
C ASN A 112 12.60 3.44 7.97
N CYS A 113 11.58 3.18 7.17
CA CYS A 113 11.43 3.76 5.83
C CYS A 113 11.34 5.29 5.88
N LEU A 114 10.58 5.84 6.83
CA LEU A 114 10.48 7.29 7.02
C LEU A 114 11.78 7.91 7.48
N LYS A 115 12.55 7.26 8.38
CA LYS A 115 13.89 7.70 8.79
C LYS A 115 14.83 7.74 7.59
N TYR A 116 14.79 6.72 6.74
CA TYR A 116 15.59 6.68 5.52
C TYR A 116 15.25 7.87 4.61
N LEU A 117 13.97 8.11 4.31
CA LEU A 117 13.54 9.26 3.51
C LEU A 117 13.99 10.60 4.09
N LYS A 118 13.94 10.76 5.42
CA LYS A 118 14.38 11.99 6.10
C LYS A 118 15.88 12.22 5.98
N ASN A 119 16.69 11.16 5.98
CA ASN A 119 18.13 11.25 5.81
C ASN A 119 18.51 11.63 4.37
N GLU A 120 17.79 11.07 3.38
CA GLU A 120 18.01 11.37 1.96
C GLU A 120 17.54 12.78 1.57
N ASN A 121 16.51 13.32 2.24
CA ASN A 121 15.84 14.57 1.87
C ASN A 121 15.64 15.45 3.12
N LYS A 122 16.52 16.40 3.33
CA LYS A 122 16.50 17.27 4.54
C LYS A 122 15.23 18.13 4.65
N ASP A 123 14.67 18.54 3.52
CA ASP A 123 13.53 19.46 3.43
C ASP A 123 12.20 18.74 3.17
N ILE A 124 12.11 17.43 3.46
CA ILE A 124 10.95 16.58 3.18
C ILE A 124 9.68 16.94 3.97
N GLY A 125 9.76 17.81 4.96
CA GLY A 125 8.74 18.00 6.00
C GLY A 125 7.30 18.21 5.52
N ASP A 126 7.08 18.94 4.43
CA ASP A 126 5.77 19.24 3.85
C ASP A 126 5.36 18.33 2.70
N ASP A 127 6.22 17.38 2.34
CA ASP A 127 5.94 16.38 1.31
C ASP A 127 4.88 15.38 1.77
N TRP A 128 4.34 14.63 0.81
CA TRP A 128 3.34 13.62 1.08
C TRP A 128 3.92 12.22 1.02
N VAL A 129 3.42 11.35 1.89
CA VAL A 129 3.78 9.93 1.93
C VAL A 129 2.53 9.08 1.81
N ILE A 130 2.53 8.14 0.88
CA ILE A 130 1.55 7.07 0.76
C ILE A 130 2.14 5.82 1.40
N ILE A 131 1.37 5.15 2.24
CA ILE A 131 1.73 3.86 2.84
C ILE A 131 0.71 2.83 2.38
N HIS A 132 1.20 1.77 1.72
CA HIS A 132 0.35 0.71 1.19
C HIS A 132 0.88 -0.67 1.53
N ASP A 133 0.01 -1.53 2.05
CA ASP A 133 0.38 -2.89 2.46
C ASP A 133 0.83 -3.74 1.27
N ALA A 134 2.01 -4.36 1.36
CA ALA A 134 2.52 -5.32 0.38
C ALA A 134 1.54 -6.48 0.08
N ALA A 135 0.63 -6.78 1.00
CA ALA A 135 -0.35 -7.86 0.87
C ALA A 135 -1.70 -7.42 0.28
N ARG A 136 -1.79 -6.25 -0.39
CA ARG A 136 -2.99 -5.75 -1.08
C ARG A 136 -2.70 -5.45 -2.56
N PRO A 137 -2.53 -6.47 -3.39
CA PRO A 137 -2.15 -6.28 -4.79
C PRO A 137 -3.31 -5.83 -5.70
N CYS A 138 -4.56 -5.95 -5.24
CA CYS A 138 -5.73 -5.78 -6.09
C CYS A 138 -6.22 -4.32 -6.14
N LEU A 139 -5.36 -3.37 -6.52
CA LEU A 139 -5.74 -1.99 -6.82
C LEU A 139 -5.23 -1.59 -8.20
N LEU A 140 -5.95 -0.70 -8.86
CA LEU A 140 -5.55 -0.08 -10.10
C LEU A 140 -4.80 1.24 -9.82
N ALA A 141 -3.93 1.64 -10.75
CA ALA A 141 -3.26 2.95 -10.67
C ALA A 141 -4.30 4.10 -10.61
N TYR A 142 -5.41 3.96 -11.34
CA TYR A 142 -6.52 4.90 -11.32
C TYR A 142 -7.12 5.08 -9.91
N ASP A 143 -7.32 4.00 -9.16
CA ASP A 143 -7.86 4.06 -7.79
C ASP A 143 -6.98 4.89 -6.87
N ILE A 144 -5.66 4.68 -7.00
CA ILE A 144 -4.68 5.40 -6.19
C ILE A 144 -4.60 6.86 -6.63
N LEU A 145 -4.64 7.16 -7.92
CA LEU A 145 -4.65 8.54 -8.43
C LEU A 145 -5.90 9.30 -7.98
N GLU A 146 -7.08 8.66 -8.00
CA GLU A 146 -8.31 9.25 -7.49
C GLU A 146 -8.19 9.57 -5.99
N PHE A 147 -7.65 8.63 -5.20
CA PHE A 147 -7.42 8.81 -3.77
C PHE A 147 -6.42 9.95 -3.49
N ILE A 148 -5.32 10.01 -4.25
CA ILE A 148 -4.31 11.08 -4.15
C ILE A 148 -4.98 12.43 -4.41
N ASN A 149 -5.73 12.58 -5.50
CA ASN A 149 -6.38 13.85 -5.86
C ASN A 149 -7.35 14.30 -4.76
N LYS A 150 -8.22 13.41 -4.27
CA LYS A 150 -9.14 13.71 -3.16
C LYS A 150 -8.43 14.12 -1.87
N THR A 151 -7.29 13.51 -1.58
CA THR A 151 -6.47 13.82 -0.40
C THR A 151 -5.83 15.20 -0.54
N LEU A 152 -5.26 15.50 -1.69
CA LEU A 152 -4.65 16.80 -1.98
C LEU A 152 -5.68 17.92 -1.97
N ASP A 153 -6.85 17.73 -2.60
CA ASP A 153 -7.94 18.71 -2.62
C ASP A 153 -8.42 19.04 -1.21
N SER A 154 -8.45 18.05 -0.32
CA SER A 154 -8.82 18.26 1.08
C SER A 154 -7.68 18.85 1.93
N ASN A 155 -6.44 18.74 1.48
CA ASN A 155 -5.20 19.03 2.20
C ASN A 155 -5.17 18.41 3.62
N LYS A 156 -5.72 17.20 3.78
CA LYS A 156 -5.81 16.48 5.06
C LYS A 156 -5.27 15.06 4.91
N SER A 157 -4.57 14.59 5.93
CA SER A 157 -4.25 13.16 6.06
C SER A 157 -5.49 12.31 5.82
N SER A 158 -5.37 11.27 5.03
CA SER A 158 -6.51 10.48 4.56
C SER A 158 -6.19 9.00 4.48
N ILE A 159 -7.24 8.18 4.60
CA ILE A 159 -7.16 6.73 4.40
C ILE A 159 -8.27 6.25 3.47
N MET A 160 -8.04 5.15 2.78
CA MET A 160 -9.12 4.39 2.17
C MET A 160 -9.82 3.54 3.24
N ALA A 161 -11.14 3.47 3.17
CA ALA A 161 -11.93 2.54 3.99
C ALA A 161 -13.27 2.21 3.33
N LEU A 162 -13.92 1.17 3.81
CA LEU A 162 -15.27 0.78 3.41
C LEU A 162 -16.23 0.84 4.60
N PRO A 163 -17.47 1.29 4.42
CA PRO A 163 -18.47 1.17 5.48
C PRO A 163 -18.69 -0.31 5.79
N LEU A 164 -18.85 -0.63 7.07
CA LEU A 164 -19.06 -2.01 7.48
C LEU A 164 -20.43 -2.50 7.00
N ALA A 165 -20.43 -3.54 6.16
CA ALA A 165 -21.66 -4.11 5.59
C ALA A 165 -22.31 -5.14 6.50
N ASP A 166 -21.52 -5.96 7.20
CA ASP A 166 -21.99 -7.07 8.01
C ASP A 166 -22.44 -6.66 9.41
N THR A 167 -23.32 -7.47 10.02
CA THR A 167 -23.73 -7.30 11.41
C THR A 167 -22.61 -7.67 12.37
N LEU A 168 -22.19 -6.74 13.23
CA LEU A 168 -21.17 -6.99 14.24
C LEU A 168 -21.75 -7.60 15.49
N LYS A 169 -21.13 -8.69 15.96
CA LYS A 169 -21.42 -9.34 17.23
C LYS A 169 -20.23 -9.20 18.17
N LYS A 170 -20.45 -8.67 19.36
CA LYS A 170 -19.50 -8.81 20.45
C LYS A 170 -19.72 -10.17 21.12
N VAL A 171 -18.64 -10.95 21.27
CA VAL A 171 -18.67 -12.27 21.92
C VAL A 171 -17.75 -12.27 23.13
N ASN A 172 -18.02 -13.16 24.10
CA ASN A 172 -17.14 -13.47 25.22
C ASN A 172 -16.03 -14.48 24.81
N GLU A 173 -15.21 -14.90 25.76
CA GLU A 173 -14.11 -15.86 25.56
C GLU A 173 -14.61 -17.23 25.04
N ASP A 174 -15.81 -17.65 25.45
CA ASP A 174 -16.48 -18.89 25.01
C ASP A 174 -17.16 -18.76 23.65
N LYS A 175 -17.00 -17.61 22.94
CA LYS A 175 -17.64 -17.29 21.65
C LYS A 175 -19.17 -17.20 21.73
N ILE A 176 -19.74 -16.96 22.91
CA ILE A 176 -21.16 -16.68 23.10
C ILE A 176 -21.41 -15.20 22.80
N ILE A 177 -22.47 -14.92 22.03
CA ILE A 177 -22.86 -13.55 21.67
C ILE A 177 -23.32 -12.81 22.93
N GLU A 178 -22.62 -11.74 23.29
CA GLU A 178 -23.02 -10.83 24.36
C GLU A 178 -23.99 -9.76 23.84
N LYS A 179 -23.70 -9.17 22.71
CA LYS A 179 -24.54 -8.13 22.08
C LYS A 179 -24.25 -7.92 20.60
N THR A 180 -25.21 -7.33 19.91
CA THR A 180 -25.00 -6.75 18.58
C THR A 180 -24.48 -5.33 18.74
N ILE A 181 -23.44 -4.98 18.00
CA ILE A 181 -22.87 -3.63 17.93
C ILE A 181 -23.51 -2.94 16.71
N SER A 182 -23.98 -1.69 16.87
CA SER A 182 -24.38 -0.90 15.71
C SER A 182 -23.20 -0.70 14.77
N ARG A 183 -23.45 -0.91 13.48
CA ARG A 183 -22.45 -0.66 12.44
C ARG A 183 -22.49 0.76 11.90
N ASP A 184 -23.41 1.58 12.37
CA ASP A 184 -23.54 2.97 11.95
C ASP A 184 -22.23 3.72 12.23
N SER A 185 -21.73 4.41 11.22
CA SER A 185 -20.44 5.11 11.27
C SER A 185 -19.20 4.23 11.52
N LEU A 186 -19.32 2.91 11.43
CA LEU A 186 -18.16 2.01 11.47
C LEU A 186 -17.65 1.70 10.07
N TRP A 187 -16.34 1.85 9.90
CA TRP A 187 -15.64 1.65 8.65
C TRP A 187 -14.49 0.67 8.82
N VAL A 188 -14.26 -0.14 7.79
CA VAL A 188 -13.13 -1.08 7.73
C VAL A 188 -11.98 -0.39 7.01
N ALA A 189 -10.92 -0.04 7.74
CA ALA A 189 -9.75 0.64 7.20
C ALA A 189 -9.03 -0.23 6.16
N GLN A 190 -8.64 0.41 5.06
CA GLN A 190 -7.78 -0.16 4.04
C GLN A 190 -6.52 0.69 3.90
N THR A 191 -5.58 0.24 3.09
CA THR A 191 -4.52 1.04 2.52
C THR A 191 -4.76 1.17 1.00
N PRO A 192 -4.30 2.25 0.32
CA PRO A 192 -3.33 3.25 0.77
C PRO A 192 -3.87 4.19 1.86
N GLN A 193 -2.93 4.65 2.69
CA GLN A 193 -3.10 5.75 3.63
C GLN A 193 -2.11 6.84 3.26
N MET A 194 -2.53 8.11 3.24
CA MET A 194 -1.70 9.23 2.75
C MET A 194 -1.65 10.34 3.79
N PHE A 195 -0.42 10.79 4.09
CA PHE A 195 -0.14 11.71 5.18
C PHE A 195 0.92 12.73 4.75
N LYS A 196 0.93 13.90 5.40
CA LYS A 196 2.11 14.77 5.38
C LYS A 196 3.25 14.09 6.13
N PHE A 197 4.46 14.19 5.59
CA PHE A 197 5.63 13.47 6.12
C PHE A 197 5.85 13.73 7.61
N ASN A 198 5.96 15.00 8.02
CA ASN A 198 6.18 15.31 9.44
C ASN A 198 5.07 14.76 10.33
N THR A 199 3.81 14.86 9.90
CA THR A 199 2.68 14.38 10.71
C THR A 199 2.79 12.87 10.99
N VAL A 200 3.04 12.04 9.98
CA VAL A 200 3.14 10.59 10.19
C VAL A 200 4.45 10.22 10.88
N PHE A 201 5.56 10.89 10.57
CA PHE A 201 6.84 10.63 11.18
C PHE A 201 6.83 10.90 12.67
N ASP A 202 6.34 12.07 13.10
CA ASP A 202 6.29 12.46 14.50
C ASP A 202 5.28 11.61 15.29
N SER A 203 4.14 11.24 14.66
CA SER A 203 3.14 10.36 15.29
C SER A 203 3.68 8.94 15.52
N LEU A 204 4.36 8.35 14.54
CA LEU A 204 4.98 7.03 14.70
C LEU A 204 6.13 7.06 15.69
N LYS A 205 6.92 8.14 15.71
CA LYS A 205 7.99 8.34 16.69
C LYS A 205 7.41 8.43 18.10
N PHE A 206 6.36 9.23 18.31
CA PHE A 206 5.63 9.32 19.57
C PHE A 206 5.12 7.95 20.04
N CYS A 207 4.46 7.19 19.15
CA CYS A 207 3.98 5.85 19.51
C CYS A 207 5.13 4.89 19.89
N ASN A 208 6.26 4.96 19.16
CA ASN A 208 7.41 4.11 19.42
C ASN A 208 8.08 4.43 20.77
N GLU A 209 8.29 5.71 21.08
CA GLU A 209 8.88 6.19 22.32
C GLU A 209 8.01 5.83 23.55
N ASN A 210 6.69 5.88 23.39
CA ASN A 210 5.72 5.54 24.43
C ASN A 210 5.33 4.05 24.43
N LYS A 211 5.97 3.20 23.59
CA LYS A 211 5.69 1.76 23.46
C LYS A 211 4.22 1.44 23.14
N LEU A 212 3.55 2.34 22.44
CA LEU A 212 2.16 2.16 22.01
C LEU A 212 2.14 1.26 20.77
N LYS A 213 1.36 0.18 20.85
CA LYS A 213 1.10 -0.68 19.69
C LYS A 213 -0.07 -0.13 18.91
N ILE A 214 0.13 0.05 17.62
CA ILE A 214 -0.89 0.53 16.70
C ILE A 214 -1.22 -0.55 15.65
N THR A 215 -2.39 -0.46 15.08
CA THR A 215 -2.85 -1.35 14.00
C THR A 215 -2.50 -0.82 12.61
N ASP A 216 -2.51 0.53 12.45
CA ASP A 216 -2.16 1.24 11.23
C ASP A 216 -1.63 2.65 11.54
N GLU A 217 -1.22 3.40 10.51
CA GLU A 217 -0.65 4.73 10.68
C GLU A 217 -1.70 5.76 11.06
N SER A 218 -2.96 5.58 10.65
CA SER A 218 -4.04 6.49 11.05
C SER A 218 -4.24 6.49 12.56
N GLN A 219 -4.13 5.33 13.21
CA GLN A 219 -4.19 5.24 14.66
C GLN A 219 -3.04 5.99 15.35
N ALA A 220 -1.82 5.96 14.77
CA ALA A 220 -0.73 6.78 15.31
C ALA A 220 -1.03 8.28 15.24
N ILE A 221 -1.60 8.71 14.11
CA ILE A 221 -2.04 10.09 13.89
C ILE A 221 -3.09 10.52 14.93
N GLU A 222 -4.08 9.66 15.18
CA GLU A 222 -5.14 9.88 16.18
C GLU A 222 -4.58 10.00 17.60
N LEU A 223 -3.70 9.06 17.98
CA LEU A 223 -3.06 9.05 19.31
C LEU A 223 -2.16 10.26 19.54
N ASN A 224 -1.62 10.86 18.48
CA ASN A 224 -0.85 12.10 18.55
C ASN A 224 -1.71 13.37 18.37
N GLY A 225 -3.03 13.27 18.47
CA GLY A 225 -3.97 14.39 18.50
C GLY A 225 -4.33 14.97 17.12
N HIS A 226 -3.95 14.33 16.03
CA HIS A 226 -4.31 14.74 14.68
C HIS A 226 -5.56 14.00 14.17
N LYS A 227 -6.10 14.47 13.03
CA LYS A 227 -7.30 13.89 12.41
C LYS A 227 -7.01 13.40 11.01
N CYS A 228 -7.61 12.24 10.68
CA CYS A 228 -7.61 11.68 9.34
C CYS A 228 -9.00 11.76 8.71
N ARG A 229 -9.04 11.91 7.39
CA ARG A 229 -10.26 11.80 6.59
C ARG A 229 -10.37 10.39 6.02
N VAL A 230 -11.59 9.89 5.90
CA VAL A 230 -11.87 8.64 5.19
C VAL A 230 -12.33 8.97 3.77
N HIS A 231 -11.78 8.27 2.78
CA HIS A 231 -12.28 8.18 1.42
C HIS A 231 -12.75 6.76 1.14
N PHE A 232 -13.77 6.62 0.29
CA PHE A 232 -14.25 5.30 -0.10
C PHE A 232 -13.13 4.50 -0.76
N GLY A 233 -12.84 3.34 -0.19
CA GLY A 233 -11.93 2.34 -0.74
C GLY A 233 -12.60 1.49 -1.82
N ARG A 234 -11.97 0.36 -2.15
CA ARG A 234 -12.49 -0.58 -3.15
C ARG A 234 -12.78 -1.93 -2.51
N PRO A 235 -13.95 -2.54 -2.79
CA PRO A 235 -14.27 -3.87 -2.26
C PRO A 235 -13.27 -4.94 -2.70
N TYR A 236 -12.70 -4.81 -3.89
CA TYR A 236 -11.68 -5.71 -4.42
C TYR A 236 -10.28 -5.48 -3.85
N ASN A 237 -10.02 -4.39 -3.11
CA ASN A 237 -8.76 -4.11 -2.43
C ASN A 237 -8.62 -4.98 -1.15
N ILE A 238 -8.69 -6.28 -1.33
CA ILE A 238 -8.60 -7.24 -0.23
C ILE A 238 -7.17 -7.35 0.30
N LYS A 239 -7.05 -7.72 1.58
CA LYS A 239 -5.75 -8.01 2.20
C LYS A 239 -5.56 -9.52 2.25
N ILE A 240 -4.54 -10.03 1.58
CA ILE A 240 -4.16 -11.44 1.68
C ILE A 240 -3.67 -11.71 3.11
N THR A 241 -4.44 -12.51 3.85
CA THR A 241 -4.16 -12.87 5.25
C THR A 241 -4.10 -14.37 5.42
N HIS A 242 -4.98 -15.10 4.75
CA HIS A 242 -5.11 -16.54 4.76
C HIS A 242 -4.97 -17.11 3.34
N GLU A 243 -4.85 -18.43 3.22
CA GLU A 243 -4.67 -19.10 1.91
C GLU A 243 -5.83 -18.85 0.95
N MET A 244 -7.08 -18.84 1.45
CA MET A 244 -8.25 -18.56 0.62
C MET A 244 -8.23 -17.12 0.06
N ASP A 245 -7.68 -16.16 0.80
CA ASP A 245 -7.53 -14.79 0.31
C ASP A 245 -6.61 -14.72 -0.91
N MET A 246 -5.59 -15.60 -0.98
CA MET A 246 -4.72 -15.71 -2.14
C MET A 246 -5.48 -16.16 -3.38
N THR A 247 -6.31 -17.18 -3.25
CA THR A 247 -7.15 -17.66 -4.37
C THR A 247 -8.09 -16.55 -4.85
N LEU A 248 -8.74 -15.85 -3.92
CA LEU A 248 -9.60 -14.73 -4.25
C LEU A 248 -8.83 -13.57 -4.89
N ALA A 249 -7.66 -13.24 -4.36
CA ALA A 249 -6.80 -12.19 -4.90
C ALA A 249 -6.38 -12.50 -6.35
N LYS A 250 -6.01 -13.74 -6.66
CA LYS A 250 -5.68 -14.19 -8.03
C LYS A 250 -6.87 -14.01 -8.98
N CYS A 251 -8.06 -14.41 -8.56
CA CYS A 251 -9.27 -14.22 -9.37
C CYS A 251 -9.56 -12.74 -9.64
N ILE A 252 -9.46 -11.89 -8.61
CA ILE A 252 -9.68 -10.44 -8.72
C ILE A 252 -8.61 -9.82 -9.64
N PHE A 253 -7.34 -10.09 -9.39
CA PHE A 253 -6.20 -9.53 -10.11
C PHE A 253 -6.32 -9.80 -11.62
N ASN A 254 -6.48 -11.06 -12.00
CA ASN A 254 -6.61 -11.44 -13.41
C ASN A 254 -7.90 -10.88 -14.07
N HIS A 255 -8.97 -10.65 -13.30
CA HIS A 255 -10.17 -10.01 -13.84
C HIS A 255 -9.95 -8.51 -14.08
N LEU A 256 -9.29 -7.82 -13.14
CA LEU A 256 -8.99 -6.39 -13.27
C LEU A 256 -8.05 -6.10 -14.45
N GLU A 257 -7.06 -6.96 -14.70
CA GLU A 257 -6.17 -6.83 -15.86
C GLU A 257 -6.95 -6.91 -17.18
N ARG A 258 -7.85 -7.87 -17.31
CA ARG A 258 -8.71 -7.99 -18.52
C ARG A 258 -9.61 -6.78 -18.70
N TYR A 259 -10.19 -6.26 -17.63
CA TYR A 259 -11.05 -5.08 -17.68
C TYR A 259 -10.30 -3.85 -18.20
N ILE A 260 -9.03 -3.68 -17.80
CA ILE A 260 -8.19 -2.58 -18.29
C ILE A 260 -7.91 -2.73 -19.79
N LEU A 261 -7.62 -3.95 -20.26
CA LEU A 261 -7.34 -4.22 -21.68
C LEU A 261 -8.58 -3.99 -22.54
N GLU A 262 -9.75 -4.45 -22.12
CA GLU A 262 -11.03 -4.26 -22.81
C GLU A 262 -11.41 -2.77 -22.89
N ASP A 263 -11.18 -1.98 -21.82
CA ASP A 263 -11.46 -0.53 -21.81
C ASP A 263 -10.51 0.24 -22.73
N ILE A 264 -9.25 -0.18 -22.84
CA ILE A 264 -8.28 0.39 -23.77
C ILE A 264 -8.68 0.08 -25.21
N GLU A 265 -9.05 -1.15 -25.52
CA GLU A 265 -9.49 -1.54 -26.88
C GLU A 265 -10.79 -0.83 -27.30
N PHE A 266 -11.72 -0.62 -26.37
CA PHE A 266 -12.96 0.11 -26.64
C PHE A 266 -12.69 1.59 -26.97
N ASN A 267 -11.85 2.26 -26.19
CA ASN A 267 -11.52 3.67 -26.42
C ASN A 267 -10.71 3.91 -27.72
N ILE A 268 -9.85 2.95 -28.12
CA ILE A 268 -9.12 3.04 -29.39
C ILE A 268 -10.08 2.96 -30.59
N ASN A 269 -11.15 2.17 -30.48
CA ASN A 269 -12.12 2.00 -31.56
C ASN A 269 -13.11 3.19 -31.70
N GLU A 270 -13.37 3.95 -30.65
CA GLU A 270 -14.21 5.18 -30.71
C GLU A 270 -13.48 6.36 -31.39
N ASP A 271 -12.17 6.45 -31.29
CA ASP A 271 -11.38 7.50 -31.94
C ASP A 271 -11.17 7.26 -33.47
N GLN A 272 -11.70 6.17 -34.02
CA GLN A 272 -11.61 5.82 -35.44
C GLN A 272 -12.97 5.90 -36.19
N ILE A 273 -14.05 6.38 -35.57
CA ILE A 273 -15.36 6.64 -36.18
C ILE A 273 -15.61 8.14 -36.22
#